data_5f17e0b7d909d4b74e5960d60c9d868b
#
_entry.id   5f17e0b7d909d4b74e5960d60c9d868b
#
_cell.length_a   1.000
_cell.length_b   1.000
_cell.length_c   1.000
_cell.angle_alpha   90.00
_cell.angle_beta   90.00
_cell.angle_gamma   90.00
#
_symmetry.space_group_name_H-M   'P 1'
#
loop_
_entity.id
_entity.type
_entity.pdbx_description
1 polymer ?
#
loop_
_entity_poly.entity_id
_entity_poly.type
_entity_poly.pdbx_seq_one_letter_code
_entity_poly.pdbx_strand_id
1 'polypeptide(L)'
;MNVESILLDIDRIAGGRHADHTISEEMRTDPKTHRVFVAITWLLVIELVIGTGALAVPVMLHLRGDDVAWVVWMRLAIVLAMTTTLFYFAWRAQRGFYWAYSRLRLFSKIFPVVALVTAAIPGLYPLWMVTEQICFSLILLGIAEYLSTDHMREAYAKPARAPKTRKLVNR
;
A
#
# COMPACT_ATOMS: atom_id res chain seq x y z
N MET A 1 20.21 -14.03 12.59
CA MET A 1 19.75 -13.22 11.45
C MET A 1 19.04 -12.02 12.05
N ASN A 2 19.66 -10.82 11.97
CA ASN A 2 19.10 -9.63 12.60
C ASN A 2 17.96 -9.09 11.74
N VAL A 3 16.85 -8.70 12.38
CA VAL A 3 15.68 -8.11 11.70
C VAL A 3 16.08 -6.91 10.85
N GLU A 4 17.08 -6.14 11.29
CA GLU A 4 17.62 -5.00 10.53
C GLU A 4 18.25 -5.40 9.19
N SER A 5 18.98 -6.51 9.12
CA SER A 5 19.58 -6.97 7.86
C SER A 5 18.51 -7.39 6.85
N ILE A 6 17.44 -8.02 7.31
CA ILE A 6 16.30 -8.39 6.45
C ILE A 6 15.58 -7.14 5.93
N LEU A 7 15.38 -6.14 6.80
CA LEU A 7 14.74 -4.88 6.40
C LEU A 7 15.58 -4.11 5.37
N LEU A 8 16.91 -4.09 5.52
CA LEU A 8 17.82 -3.47 4.57
C LEU A 8 17.83 -4.19 3.22
N ASP A 9 17.76 -5.52 3.21
CA ASP A 9 17.66 -6.30 1.98
C ASP A 9 16.32 -6.07 1.27
N ILE A 10 15.22 -6.01 2.01
CA ILE A 10 13.90 -5.66 1.46
C ILE A 10 13.92 -4.25 0.88
N ASP A 11 14.50 -3.27 1.58
CA ASP A 11 14.63 -1.90 1.09
C ASP A 11 15.45 -1.81 -0.19
N ARG A 12 16.55 -2.55 -0.28
CA ARG A 12 17.42 -2.60 -1.45
C ARG A 12 16.70 -3.17 -2.66
N ILE A 13 15.93 -4.25 -2.46
CA ILE A 13 15.15 -4.91 -3.52
C ILE A 13 13.96 -4.03 -3.92
N ALA A 14 13.21 -3.50 -2.95
CA ALA A 14 12.02 -2.71 -3.19
C ALA A 14 12.31 -1.27 -3.64
N GLY A 15 13.37 -0.63 -3.13
CA GLY A 15 13.75 0.75 -3.42
C GLY A 15 14.51 0.92 -4.73
N GLY A 16 15.24 -0.12 -5.18
CA GLY A 16 16.05 -0.07 -6.40
C GLY A 16 17.01 1.13 -6.43
N ARG A 17 16.99 1.91 -7.52
CA ARG A 17 17.86 3.11 -7.69
C ARG A 17 17.57 4.25 -6.71
N HIS A 18 16.48 4.21 -5.99
CA HIS A 18 16.02 5.26 -5.07
C HIS A 18 15.91 4.75 -3.62
N ALA A 19 16.54 3.61 -3.31
CA ALA A 19 16.49 3.02 -1.98
C ALA A 19 16.98 3.98 -0.88
N ASP A 20 18.02 4.75 -1.17
CA ASP A 20 18.68 5.66 -0.22
C ASP A 20 18.13 7.10 -0.27
N HIS A 21 17.15 7.37 -1.17
CA HIS A 21 16.59 8.71 -1.28
C HIS A 21 15.55 8.95 -0.20
N THR A 22 15.90 9.83 0.74
CA THR A 22 14.99 10.32 1.80
C THR A 22 14.62 11.77 1.57
N ILE A 23 13.44 12.17 2.02
CA ILE A 23 13.00 13.57 2.03
C ILE A 23 13.77 14.36 3.08
N SER A 24 13.74 15.70 2.96
CA SER A 24 14.35 16.59 3.96
C SER A 24 13.72 16.40 5.35
N GLU A 25 14.52 16.61 6.39
CA GLU A 25 14.05 16.46 7.77
C GLU A 25 12.93 17.44 8.11
N GLU A 26 12.98 18.63 7.55
CA GLU A 26 11.95 19.67 7.68
C GLU A 26 10.59 19.19 7.18
N MET A 27 10.53 18.60 5.99
CA MET A 27 9.28 18.03 5.43
C MET A 27 8.81 16.79 6.17
N ARG A 28 9.72 16.01 6.74
CA ARG A 28 9.39 14.83 7.53
C ARG A 28 8.73 15.19 8.86
N THR A 29 9.15 16.29 9.48
CA THR A 29 8.66 16.78 10.78
C THR A 29 7.46 17.72 10.64
N ASP A 30 7.06 18.09 9.41
CA ASP A 30 5.92 18.96 9.17
C ASP A 30 4.62 18.34 9.75
N PRO A 31 3.87 19.09 10.57
CA PRO A 31 2.61 18.64 11.16
C PRO A 31 1.57 18.20 10.12
N LYS A 32 1.57 18.76 8.91
CA LYS A 32 0.68 18.38 7.83
C LYS A 32 1.02 16.99 7.30
N THR A 33 2.31 16.72 7.05
CA THR A 33 2.80 15.39 6.65
C THR A 33 2.43 14.34 7.69
N HIS A 34 2.64 14.65 8.97
CA HIS A 34 2.29 13.74 10.06
C HIS A 34 0.79 13.42 10.11
N ARG A 35 -0.09 14.43 9.98
CA ARG A 35 -1.55 14.22 9.97
C ARG A 35 -2.01 13.33 8.83
N VAL A 36 -1.42 13.49 7.64
CA VAL A 36 -1.73 12.64 6.48
C VAL A 36 -1.38 11.18 6.77
N PHE A 37 -0.20 10.90 7.32
CA PHE A 37 0.18 9.52 7.65
C PHE A 37 -0.63 8.94 8.81
N VAL A 38 -1.04 9.73 9.78
CA VAL A 38 -1.97 9.29 10.84
C VAL A 38 -3.29 8.87 10.22
N ALA A 39 -3.86 9.68 9.31
CA ALA A 39 -5.10 9.34 8.61
C ALA A 39 -4.95 8.05 7.78
N ILE A 40 -3.85 7.90 7.03
CA ILE A 40 -3.54 6.69 6.25
C ILE A 40 -3.44 5.47 7.17
N THR A 41 -2.76 5.60 8.30
CA THR A 41 -2.62 4.50 9.26
C THR A 41 -3.98 4.06 9.80
N TRP A 42 -4.86 5.00 10.15
CA TRP A 42 -6.22 4.68 10.58
C TRP A 42 -7.05 4.00 9.49
N LEU A 43 -6.96 4.47 8.24
CA LEU A 43 -7.63 3.82 7.10
C LEU A 43 -7.14 2.37 6.92
N LEU A 44 -5.84 2.13 7.03
CA LEU A 44 -5.29 0.78 6.96
C LEU A 44 -5.68 -0.09 8.16
N VAL A 45 -5.83 0.48 9.36
CA VAL A 45 -6.34 -0.24 10.54
C VAL A 45 -7.79 -0.65 10.31
N ILE A 46 -8.63 0.26 9.81
CA ILE A 46 -10.02 -0.05 9.48
C ILE A 46 -10.07 -1.18 8.45
N GLU A 47 -9.24 -1.10 7.41
CA GLU A 47 -9.12 -2.14 6.38
C GLU A 47 -8.72 -3.50 6.98
N LEU A 48 -7.72 -3.50 7.86
CA LEU A 48 -7.28 -4.72 8.54
C LEU A 48 -8.40 -5.34 9.40
N VAL A 49 -9.18 -4.50 10.09
CA VAL A 49 -10.33 -4.96 10.90
C VAL A 49 -11.42 -5.56 10.01
N ILE A 50 -11.76 -4.91 8.90
CA ILE A 50 -12.74 -5.41 7.93
C ILE A 50 -12.26 -6.74 7.33
N GLY A 51 -11.01 -6.79 6.84
CA GLY A 51 -10.44 -7.99 6.21
C GLY A 51 -10.32 -9.16 7.19
N THR A 52 -9.94 -8.90 8.44
CA THR A 52 -9.90 -9.93 9.50
C THR A 52 -11.31 -10.37 9.87
N GLY A 53 -12.27 -9.44 9.96
CA GLY A 53 -13.68 -9.75 10.20
C GLY A 53 -14.29 -10.60 9.07
N ALA A 54 -13.91 -10.33 7.83
CA ALA A 54 -14.35 -11.12 6.68
C ALA A 54 -13.91 -12.60 6.74
N LEU A 55 -12.79 -12.91 7.43
CA LEU A 55 -12.36 -14.29 7.67
C LEU A 55 -13.34 -15.08 8.54
N ALA A 56 -14.11 -14.41 9.39
CA ALA A 56 -15.08 -15.10 10.25
C ALA A 56 -16.18 -15.79 9.44
N VAL A 57 -16.55 -15.26 8.28
CA VAL A 57 -17.61 -15.82 7.43
C VAL A 57 -17.26 -17.21 6.90
N PRO A 58 -16.16 -17.42 6.17
CA PRO A 58 -15.79 -18.74 5.66
C PRO A 58 -15.45 -19.73 6.79
N VAL A 59 -14.89 -19.25 7.91
CA VAL A 59 -14.65 -20.09 9.09
C VAL A 59 -15.97 -20.60 9.65
N MET A 60 -16.99 -19.74 9.83
CA MET A 60 -18.30 -20.16 10.31
C MET A 60 -19.00 -21.13 9.35
N LEU A 61 -18.92 -20.89 8.04
CA LEU A 61 -19.48 -21.80 7.04
C LEU A 61 -18.80 -23.17 7.10
N HIS A 62 -17.47 -23.19 7.18
CA HIS A 62 -16.71 -24.43 7.28
C HIS A 62 -17.04 -25.22 8.56
N LEU A 63 -17.19 -24.53 9.71
CA LEU A 63 -17.59 -25.16 10.98
C LEU A 63 -19.03 -25.72 10.94
N ARG A 64 -19.89 -25.21 10.07
CA ARG A 64 -21.24 -25.74 9.85
C ARG A 64 -21.28 -26.94 8.90
N GLY A 65 -20.14 -27.29 8.29
CA GLY A 65 -20.05 -28.40 7.33
C GLY A 65 -20.28 -27.94 5.88
N ASP A 66 -20.38 -26.64 5.62
CA ASP A 66 -20.53 -26.12 4.27
C ASP A 66 -19.17 -26.14 3.55
N ASP A 67 -19.17 -26.54 2.28
CA ASP A 67 -17.97 -26.51 1.45
C ASP A 67 -17.65 -25.09 1.02
N VAL A 68 -16.56 -24.53 1.56
CA VAL A 68 -16.05 -23.22 1.17
C VAL A 68 -15.00 -23.39 0.06
N ALA A 69 -15.28 -22.84 -1.11
CA ALA A 69 -14.39 -22.93 -2.26
C ALA A 69 -12.98 -22.40 -1.92
N TRP A 70 -11.94 -23.10 -2.35
CA TRP A 70 -10.53 -22.72 -2.13
C TRP A 70 -10.20 -21.28 -2.55
N VAL A 71 -10.85 -20.78 -3.61
CA VAL A 71 -10.66 -19.41 -4.11
C VAL A 71 -11.01 -18.35 -3.05
N VAL A 72 -11.95 -18.63 -2.14
CA VAL A 72 -12.33 -17.73 -1.05
C VAL A 72 -11.17 -17.58 -0.06
N TRP A 73 -10.59 -18.70 0.37
CA TRP A 73 -9.44 -18.69 1.29
C TRP A 73 -8.21 -18.02 0.70
N MET A 74 -7.89 -18.36 -0.55
CA MET A 74 -6.75 -17.77 -1.25
C MET A 74 -6.91 -16.25 -1.39
N ARG A 75 -8.10 -15.78 -1.76
CA ARG A 75 -8.36 -14.35 -1.90
C ARG A 75 -8.21 -13.60 -0.57
N LEU A 76 -8.80 -14.10 0.51
CA LEU A 76 -8.69 -13.48 1.83
C LEU A 76 -7.23 -13.41 2.30
N ALA A 77 -6.46 -14.48 2.09
CA ALA A 77 -5.03 -14.48 2.38
C ALA A 77 -4.27 -13.42 1.57
N ILE A 78 -4.59 -13.27 0.27
CA ILE A 78 -3.98 -12.26 -0.59
C ILE A 78 -4.32 -10.85 -0.09
N VAL A 79 -5.58 -10.57 0.24
CA VAL A 79 -6.01 -9.25 0.74
C VAL A 79 -5.29 -8.90 2.04
N LEU A 80 -5.20 -9.83 2.99
CA LEU A 80 -4.47 -9.61 4.25
C LEU A 80 -2.97 -9.39 4.02
N ALA A 81 -2.35 -10.16 3.13
CA ALA A 81 -0.95 -9.98 2.76
C ALA A 81 -0.71 -8.60 2.11
N MET A 82 -1.63 -8.16 1.24
CA MET A 82 -1.58 -6.83 0.61
C MET A 82 -1.72 -5.72 1.65
N THR A 83 -2.70 -5.80 2.55
CA THR A 83 -2.92 -4.82 3.62
C THR A 83 -1.68 -4.71 4.51
N THR A 84 -1.09 -5.84 4.91
CA THR A 84 0.17 -5.88 5.67
C THR A 84 1.33 -5.21 4.91
N THR A 85 1.43 -5.45 3.61
CA THR A 85 2.44 -4.82 2.75
C THR A 85 2.24 -3.30 2.67
N LEU A 86 0.98 -2.84 2.59
CA LEU A 86 0.66 -1.41 2.58
C LEU A 86 1.01 -0.74 3.92
N PHE A 87 0.80 -1.42 5.06
CA PHE A 87 1.29 -0.96 6.37
C PHE A 87 2.80 -0.77 6.38
N TYR A 88 3.54 -1.73 5.85
CA TYR A 88 4.99 -1.63 5.74
C TYR A 88 5.42 -0.43 4.91
N PHE A 89 4.78 -0.21 3.75
CA PHE A 89 5.08 0.96 2.91
C PHE A 89 4.70 2.28 3.59
N ALA A 90 3.56 2.34 4.29
CA ALA A 90 3.15 3.53 5.03
C ALA A 90 4.16 3.86 6.14
N TRP A 91 4.60 2.85 6.91
CA TRP A 91 5.61 3.00 7.94
C TRP A 91 6.97 3.47 7.38
N ARG A 92 7.41 2.92 6.23
CA ARG A 92 8.66 3.33 5.59
C ARG A 92 8.55 4.74 4.98
N ALA A 93 7.39 5.08 4.41
CA ALA A 93 7.12 6.41 3.89
C ALA A 93 7.16 7.46 5.01
N GLN A 94 6.55 7.21 6.18
CA GLN A 94 6.66 8.07 7.37
C GLN A 94 8.11 8.35 7.78
N ARG A 95 9.02 7.40 7.58
CA ARG A 95 10.45 7.57 7.81
C ARG A 95 11.16 8.38 6.73
N GLY A 96 10.41 8.88 5.73
CA GLY A 96 10.93 9.74 4.68
C GLY A 96 11.41 9.02 3.43
N PHE A 97 11.25 7.71 3.30
CA PHE A 97 11.71 6.98 2.13
C PHE A 97 10.80 7.23 0.92
N TYR A 98 11.35 7.89 -0.10
CA TYR A 98 10.65 8.21 -1.35
C TYR A 98 10.10 6.97 -2.06
N TRP A 99 10.87 5.87 -2.11
CA TRP A 99 10.46 4.65 -2.78
C TRP A 99 9.18 4.06 -2.17
N ALA A 100 9.07 4.08 -0.82
CA ALA A 100 7.92 3.54 -0.11
C ALA A 100 6.66 4.39 -0.35
N TYR A 101 6.79 5.73 -0.33
CA TYR A 101 5.72 6.63 -0.71
C TYR A 101 5.24 6.38 -2.15
N SER A 102 6.17 6.25 -3.09
CA SER A 102 5.86 6.01 -4.50
C SER A 102 5.11 4.69 -4.71
N ARG A 103 5.51 3.62 -4.01
CA ARG A 103 4.85 2.31 -4.06
C ARG A 103 3.48 2.34 -3.40
N LEU A 104 3.38 2.94 -2.21
CA LEU A 104 2.11 3.09 -1.52
C LEU A 104 1.10 3.83 -2.40
N ARG A 105 1.50 4.96 -3.00
CA ARG A 105 0.66 5.73 -3.91
C ARG A 105 0.26 4.96 -5.17
N LEU A 106 1.16 4.18 -5.75
CA LEU A 106 0.89 3.36 -6.92
C LEU A 106 -0.13 2.27 -6.61
N PHE A 107 0.10 1.52 -5.54
CA PHE A 107 -0.76 0.41 -5.14
C PHE A 107 -2.14 0.87 -4.70
N SER A 108 -2.22 2.02 -3.97
CA SER A 108 -3.50 2.61 -3.60
C SER A 108 -4.34 3.07 -4.80
N LYS A 109 -3.75 3.20 -6.00
CA LYS A 109 -4.49 3.51 -7.23
C LYS A 109 -4.83 2.26 -8.05
N ILE A 110 -3.90 1.32 -8.15
CA ILE A 110 -4.06 0.14 -9.00
C ILE A 110 -5.00 -0.88 -8.36
N PHE A 111 -4.82 -1.18 -7.07
CA PHE A 111 -5.59 -2.23 -6.41
C PHE A 111 -7.10 -1.97 -6.38
N PRO A 112 -7.60 -0.75 -6.10
CA PRO A 112 -9.03 -0.48 -6.18
C PRO A 112 -9.62 -0.78 -7.56
N VAL A 113 -8.90 -0.42 -8.62
CA VAL A 113 -9.37 -0.66 -10.00
C VAL A 113 -9.48 -2.16 -10.25
N VAL A 114 -8.44 -2.93 -9.92
CA VAL A 114 -8.45 -4.39 -10.07
C VAL A 114 -9.56 -5.03 -9.23
N ALA A 115 -9.71 -4.57 -7.98
CA ALA A 115 -10.73 -5.07 -7.08
C ALA A 115 -12.14 -4.79 -7.62
N LEU A 116 -12.44 -3.57 -8.05
CA LEU A 116 -13.74 -3.22 -8.59
C LEU A 116 -14.06 -3.94 -9.90
N VAL A 117 -13.07 -4.13 -10.79
CA VAL A 117 -13.24 -4.90 -12.02
C VAL A 117 -13.60 -6.35 -11.71
N THR A 118 -12.91 -6.98 -10.75
CA THR A 118 -13.22 -8.37 -10.35
C THR A 118 -14.55 -8.47 -9.59
N ALA A 119 -14.93 -7.46 -8.82
CA ALA A 119 -16.24 -7.38 -8.16
C ALA A 119 -17.40 -7.27 -9.15
N ALA A 120 -17.17 -6.67 -10.30
CA ALA A 120 -18.18 -6.49 -11.34
C ALA A 120 -18.48 -7.76 -12.15
N ILE A 121 -17.70 -8.83 -11.99
CA ILE A 121 -17.93 -10.10 -12.70
C ILE A 121 -19.07 -10.86 -12.02
N PRO A 122 -20.24 -11.08 -12.69
CA PRO A 122 -21.37 -11.74 -12.08
C PRO A 122 -21.05 -13.19 -11.70
N GLY A 123 -21.44 -13.60 -10.49
CA GLY A 123 -21.29 -14.97 -10.02
C GLY A 123 -19.87 -15.40 -9.63
N LEU A 124 -18.87 -14.51 -9.75
CA LEU A 124 -17.49 -14.84 -9.37
C LEU A 124 -17.34 -14.96 -7.85
N TYR A 125 -18.00 -14.07 -7.10
CA TYR A 125 -17.91 -14.02 -5.64
C TYR A 125 -19.29 -13.92 -4.98
N PRO A 126 -19.45 -14.46 -3.74
CA PRO A 126 -20.63 -14.21 -2.92
C PRO A 126 -20.82 -12.70 -2.64
N LEU A 127 -22.05 -12.28 -2.40
CA LEU A 127 -22.40 -10.87 -2.22
C LEU A 127 -21.61 -10.19 -1.08
N TRP A 128 -21.37 -10.89 0.03
CA TRP A 128 -20.60 -10.36 1.15
C TRP A 128 -19.13 -10.07 0.78
N MET A 129 -18.53 -10.89 -0.10
CA MET A 129 -17.18 -10.63 -0.62
C MET A 129 -17.15 -9.45 -1.57
N VAL A 130 -18.19 -9.24 -2.39
CA VAL A 130 -18.32 -8.08 -3.25
C VAL A 130 -18.41 -6.80 -2.41
N THR A 131 -19.19 -6.83 -1.33
CA THR A 131 -19.32 -5.69 -0.40
C THR A 131 -17.99 -5.35 0.24
N GLU A 132 -17.27 -6.36 0.77
CA GLU A 132 -15.93 -6.18 1.34
C GLU A 132 -14.96 -5.57 0.32
N GLN A 133 -15.01 -6.02 -0.93
CA GLN A 133 -14.17 -5.56 -2.02
C GLN A 133 -14.43 -4.09 -2.40
N ILE A 134 -15.68 -3.66 -2.34
CA ILE A 134 -16.07 -2.25 -2.52
C ILE A 134 -15.51 -1.40 -1.37
N CYS A 135 -15.69 -1.84 -0.11
CA CYS A 135 -15.14 -1.15 1.07
C CYS A 135 -13.62 -1.01 0.98
N PHE A 136 -12.91 -2.10 0.66
CA PHE A 136 -11.46 -2.09 0.40
C PHE A 136 -11.06 -1.06 -0.64
N SER A 137 -11.78 -1.03 -1.76
CA SER A 137 -11.48 -0.10 -2.85
C SER A 137 -11.68 1.35 -2.44
N LEU A 138 -12.74 1.66 -1.70
CA LEU A 138 -13.03 3.01 -1.20
C LEU A 138 -11.95 3.49 -0.22
N ILE A 139 -11.51 2.61 0.68
CA ILE A 139 -10.43 2.91 1.64
C ILE A 139 -9.13 3.21 0.90
N LEU A 140 -8.75 2.39 -0.07
CA LEU A 140 -7.53 2.61 -0.86
C LEU A 140 -7.60 3.87 -1.72
N LEU A 141 -8.76 4.20 -2.29
CA LEU A 141 -8.95 5.46 -3.01
C LEU A 141 -8.79 6.66 -2.07
N GLY A 142 -9.31 6.58 -0.84
CA GLY A 142 -9.09 7.59 0.20
C GLY A 142 -7.59 7.76 0.52
N ILE A 143 -6.84 6.67 0.66
CA ILE A 143 -5.38 6.71 0.83
C ILE A 143 -4.69 7.34 -0.39
N ALA A 144 -5.10 6.99 -1.61
CA ALA A 144 -4.55 7.56 -2.83
C ALA A 144 -4.78 9.07 -2.93
N GLU A 145 -5.93 9.55 -2.46
CA GLU A 145 -6.26 10.98 -2.41
C GLU A 145 -5.34 11.72 -1.43
N TYR A 146 -5.21 11.24 -0.20
CA TYR A 146 -4.30 11.81 0.79
C TYR A 146 -2.85 11.89 0.28
N LEU A 147 -2.37 10.84 -0.38
CA LEU A 147 -1.02 10.79 -0.97
C LEU A 147 -0.88 11.65 -2.25
N SER A 148 -1.99 12.09 -2.85
CA SER A 148 -1.98 12.87 -4.09
C SER A 148 -2.12 14.38 -3.85
N THR A 149 -2.28 14.81 -2.59
CA THR A 149 -2.30 16.24 -2.23
C THR A 149 -1.03 16.96 -2.68
N ASP A 150 -1.14 18.23 -3.04
CA ASP A 150 0.01 19.02 -3.53
C ASP A 150 1.13 19.06 -2.50
N HIS A 151 0.81 19.24 -1.21
CA HIS A 151 1.77 19.18 -0.12
C HIS A 151 2.58 17.87 -0.10
N MET A 152 1.92 16.72 -0.24
CA MET A 152 2.60 15.41 -0.26
C MET A 152 3.42 15.20 -1.53
N ARG A 153 2.97 15.75 -2.67
CA ARG A 153 3.72 15.69 -3.93
C ARG A 153 4.98 16.54 -3.89
N GLU A 154 4.93 17.69 -3.23
CA GLU A 154 6.10 18.57 -3.01
C GLU A 154 7.06 17.94 -2.00
N ALA A 155 6.57 17.45 -0.86
CA ALA A 155 7.37 16.79 0.17
C ALA A 155 8.14 15.59 -0.39
N TYR A 156 7.50 14.78 -1.24
CA TYR A 156 8.08 13.61 -1.91
C TYR A 156 8.39 13.88 -3.37
N ALA A 157 8.92 15.06 -3.70
CA ALA A 157 9.33 15.37 -5.06
C ALA A 157 10.43 14.39 -5.54
N LYS A 158 10.30 13.92 -6.79
CA LYS A 158 11.31 13.04 -7.38
C LYS A 158 12.66 13.75 -7.41
N PRO A 159 13.75 13.10 -6.97
CA PRO A 159 15.07 13.68 -7.04
C PRO A 159 15.39 14.14 -8.46
N ALA A 160 15.87 15.39 -8.61
CA ALA A 160 16.30 15.91 -9.88
C ALA A 160 17.36 14.97 -10.46
N ARG A 161 17.21 14.58 -11.73
CA ARG A 161 18.29 13.87 -12.41
C ARG A 161 19.52 14.75 -12.40
N ALA A 162 20.61 14.26 -11.79
CA ALA A 162 21.89 14.92 -11.90
C ALA A 162 22.15 15.22 -13.40
N PRO A 163 22.54 16.48 -13.75
CA PRO A 163 22.85 16.82 -15.13
C PRO A 163 23.92 15.83 -15.62
N LYS A 164 23.65 15.15 -16.74
CA LYS A 164 24.66 14.32 -17.39
C LYS A 164 25.84 15.24 -17.69
N THR A 165 26.91 15.12 -16.92
CA THR A 165 28.17 15.80 -17.18
C THR A 165 28.59 15.36 -18.59
N ARG A 166 28.35 16.23 -19.56
CA ARG A 166 28.80 16.03 -20.94
C ARG A 166 30.32 15.97 -20.82
N LYS A 167 30.88 14.76 -20.87
CA LYS A 167 32.33 14.61 -21.03
C LYS A 167 32.69 15.39 -22.28
N LEU A 168 33.22 16.61 -22.09
CA LEU A 168 33.92 17.31 -23.13
C LEU A 168 35.15 16.43 -23.44
N VAL A 169 35.03 15.65 -24.49
CA VAL A 169 36.18 14.98 -25.11
C VAL A 169 37.05 16.10 -25.62
N ASN A 170 38.11 16.39 -24.86
CA ASN A 170 39.21 17.23 -25.35
C ASN A 170 39.81 16.50 -26.57
N ARG A 171 39.63 17.12 -27.72
CA ARG A 171 40.47 16.88 -28.91
C ARG A 171 41.72 17.69 -28.79
#